data_99e07ba0842f6133b2465314cd6f52a1
#
_entry.id   99e07ba0842f6133b2465314cd6f52a1
#
_cell.length_a   1.000
_cell.length_b   1.000
_cell.length_c   1.000
_cell.angle_alpha   90.00
_cell.angle_beta   90.00
_cell.angle_gamma   90.00
#
_symmetry.space_group_name_H-M   'P 1'
#
loop_
_entity.id
_entity.type
_entity.pdbx_description
1 polymer ?
#
loop_
_entity_poly.entity_id
_entity_poly.type
_entity_poly.pdbx_seq_one_letter_code
_entity_poly.pdbx_strand_id
1 'polypeptide(L)'
;MGETLRTARMEAGLSLSRMAELTHFSKPYLGQVETGRRAATIEIVDAYERVLGADMRRNEITHPGLTRIKGTRRLSTLVGSVQSGIPNVFAERPTSHATDVAVGTRLDPDGVRQFLRWMTEGETATLRTNSLSVLAKLPGKENAQRVVQVLEEDPVVRRLCLAADISRLTQVDWRTALRVADDLPSHPNPTKLARKAAKEAVDPKDTESRWCGAYMLRHLAPVVGR
;
A
#
# COMPACT_ATOMS: atom_id res chain seq x y z
N MET A 1 -5.92 -4.62 11.58
CA MET A 1 -4.66 -5.38 11.77
C MET A 1 -4.81 -6.49 12.81
N GLY A 2 -5.15 -6.23 14.07
CA GLY A 2 -5.24 -7.31 15.07
C GLY A 2 -6.13 -8.47 14.64
N GLU A 3 -7.31 -8.19 14.09
CA GLU A 3 -8.21 -9.20 13.55
C GLU A 3 -7.61 -9.92 12.33
N THR A 4 -6.86 -9.22 11.48
CA THR A 4 -6.16 -9.82 10.34
C THR A 4 -5.10 -10.82 10.80
N LEU A 5 -4.30 -10.44 11.80
CA LEU A 5 -3.30 -11.32 12.41
C LEU A 5 -3.96 -12.57 13.00
N ARG A 6 -5.08 -12.39 13.71
CA ARG A 6 -5.86 -13.50 14.29
C ARG A 6 -6.38 -14.45 13.21
N THR A 7 -7.01 -13.90 12.17
CA THR A 7 -7.57 -14.68 11.07
C THR A 7 -6.48 -15.50 10.38
N ALA A 8 -5.38 -14.88 10.00
CA ALA A 8 -4.27 -15.56 9.34
C ALA A 8 -3.66 -16.67 10.21
N ARG A 9 -3.50 -16.43 11.52
CA ARG A 9 -3.06 -17.46 12.46
C ARG A 9 -4.04 -18.64 12.53
N MET A 10 -5.34 -18.36 12.57
CA MET A 10 -6.39 -19.39 12.63
C MET A 10 -6.45 -20.19 11.34
N GLU A 11 -6.35 -19.54 10.19
CA GLU A 11 -6.31 -20.20 8.87
C GLU A 11 -5.08 -21.12 8.73
N ALA A 12 -3.96 -20.75 9.37
CA ALA A 12 -2.77 -21.61 9.47
C ALA A 12 -2.90 -22.72 10.52
N GLY A 13 -4.03 -22.85 11.21
CA GLY A 13 -4.26 -23.87 12.23
C GLY A 13 -3.44 -23.69 13.52
N LEU A 14 -2.87 -22.50 13.74
CA LEU A 14 -2.01 -22.24 14.90
C LEU A 14 -2.81 -21.73 16.09
N SER A 15 -2.60 -22.36 17.27
CA SER A 15 -3.10 -21.80 18.52
C SER A 15 -2.35 -20.53 18.92
N LEU A 16 -2.98 -19.65 19.72
CA LEU A 16 -2.31 -18.44 20.22
C LEU A 16 -1.06 -18.78 21.08
N SER A 17 -1.09 -19.90 21.79
CA SER A 17 0.06 -20.39 22.56
C SER A 17 1.22 -20.78 21.63
N ARG A 18 0.92 -21.52 20.57
CA ARG A 18 1.93 -21.92 19.60
C ARG A 18 2.52 -20.72 18.85
N MET A 19 1.68 -19.74 18.53
CA MET A 19 2.14 -18.50 17.90
C MET A 19 3.06 -17.71 18.84
N ALA A 20 2.74 -17.67 20.15
CA ALA A 20 3.59 -17.03 21.16
C ALA A 20 4.98 -17.67 21.25
N GLU A 21 5.05 -19.00 21.21
CA GLU A 21 6.32 -19.74 21.18
C GLU A 21 7.14 -19.41 19.94
N LEU A 22 6.53 -19.43 18.75
CA LEU A 22 7.21 -19.23 17.48
C LEU A 22 7.66 -17.78 17.25
N THR A 23 6.94 -16.83 17.83
CA THR A 23 7.23 -15.40 17.67
C THR A 23 8.06 -14.82 18.83
N HIS A 24 8.26 -15.58 19.90
CA HIS A 24 8.91 -15.14 21.17
C HIS A 24 8.20 -13.96 21.85
N PHE A 25 6.93 -13.70 21.53
CA PHE A 25 6.10 -12.76 22.26
C PHE A 25 5.23 -13.48 23.30
N SER A 26 4.86 -12.80 24.38
CA SER A 26 3.99 -13.40 25.37
C SER A 26 2.56 -13.61 24.83
N LYS A 27 1.93 -14.74 25.19
CA LYS A 27 0.56 -15.05 24.81
C LYS A 27 -0.45 -13.94 25.18
N PRO A 28 -0.42 -13.36 26.40
CA PRO A 28 -1.30 -12.25 26.77
C PRO A 28 -1.12 -11.03 25.86
N TYR A 29 0.12 -10.73 25.49
CA TYR A 29 0.44 -9.61 24.60
C TYR A 29 -0.15 -9.82 23.20
N LEU A 30 0.09 -10.98 22.58
CA LEU A 30 -0.50 -11.32 21.30
C LEU A 30 -2.03 -11.30 21.34
N GLY A 31 -2.64 -11.81 22.41
CA GLY A 31 -4.10 -11.79 22.59
C GLY A 31 -4.67 -10.36 22.66
N GLN A 32 -3.97 -9.44 23.29
CA GLN A 32 -4.35 -8.01 23.31
C GLN A 32 -4.25 -7.37 21.92
N VAL A 33 -3.21 -7.72 21.16
CA VAL A 33 -3.02 -7.22 19.80
C VAL A 33 -4.09 -7.78 18.86
N GLU A 34 -4.33 -9.09 18.87
CA GLU A 34 -5.33 -9.74 18.02
C GLU A 34 -6.76 -9.24 18.29
N THR A 35 -7.05 -8.85 19.54
CA THR A 35 -8.36 -8.29 19.92
C THR A 35 -8.48 -6.77 19.74
N GLY A 36 -7.42 -6.13 19.24
CA GLY A 36 -7.41 -4.67 19.04
C GLY A 36 -7.27 -3.84 20.31
N ARG A 37 -7.13 -4.48 21.49
CA ARG A 37 -6.88 -3.80 22.77
C ARG A 37 -5.49 -3.17 22.83
N ARG A 38 -4.59 -3.62 21.98
CA ARG A 38 -3.25 -3.07 21.82
C ARG A 38 -2.93 -2.96 20.33
N ALA A 39 -2.27 -1.86 19.95
CA ALA A 39 -1.86 -1.68 18.56
C ALA A 39 -0.81 -2.73 18.19
N ALA A 40 -0.95 -3.34 17.02
CA ALA A 40 0.08 -4.17 16.42
C ALA A 40 1.30 -3.29 16.09
N THR A 41 2.49 -3.69 16.55
CA THR A 41 3.74 -3.05 16.15
C THR A 41 4.30 -3.72 14.89
N ILE A 42 5.25 -3.05 14.24
CA ILE A 42 5.92 -3.60 13.05
C ILE A 42 6.59 -4.95 13.39
N GLU A 43 7.21 -5.03 14.57
CA GLU A 43 7.91 -6.24 15.04
C GLU A 43 6.97 -7.43 15.18
N ILE A 44 5.72 -7.18 15.64
CA ILE A 44 4.72 -8.25 15.75
C ILE A 44 4.29 -8.71 14.36
N VAL A 45 4.02 -7.77 13.46
CA VAL A 45 3.62 -8.10 12.09
C VAL A 45 4.73 -8.87 11.37
N ASP A 46 5.99 -8.42 11.49
CA ASP A 46 7.17 -9.13 10.98
C ASP A 46 7.28 -10.56 11.52
N ALA A 47 6.98 -10.74 12.80
CA ALA A 47 7.02 -12.05 13.42
C ALA A 47 5.90 -12.97 12.91
N TYR A 48 4.68 -12.43 12.72
CA TYR A 48 3.57 -13.19 12.15
C TYR A 48 3.85 -13.56 10.69
N GLU A 49 4.34 -12.63 9.88
CA GLU A 49 4.71 -12.89 8.48
C GLU A 49 5.77 -13.98 8.35
N ARG A 50 6.79 -13.93 9.20
CA ARG A 50 7.84 -14.93 9.21
C ARG A 50 7.33 -16.33 9.55
N VAL A 51 6.44 -16.44 10.54
CA VAL A 51 5.87 -17.72 10.99
C VAL A 51 4.86 -18.27 9.98
N LEU A 52 4.03 -17.39 9.39
CA LEU A 52 2.92 -17.79 8.54
C LEU A 52 3.28 -17.83 7.05
N GLY A 53 4.45 -17.33 6.67
CA GLY A 53 4.86 -17.22 5.27
C GLY A 53 3.96 -16.29 4.45
N ALA A 54 3.23 -15.38 5.12
CA ALA A 54 2.25 -14.51 4.51
C ALA A 54 2.72 -13.04 4.54
N ASP A 55 2.53 -12.31 3.44
CA ASP A 55 2.81 -10.87 3.37
C ASP A 55 1.60 -10.07 3.91
N MET A 56 1.53 -9.93 5.23
CA MET A 56 0.43 -9.24 5.90
C MET A 56 0.56 -7.73 5.85
N ARG A 57 1.77 -7.20 5.65
CA ARG A 57 1.99 -5.75 5.52
C ARG A 57 1.32 -5.17 4.30
N ARG A 58 1.09 -5.97 3.30
CA ARG A 58 0.29 -5.55 2.14
C ARG A 58 -1.18 -5.35 2.47
N ASN A 59 -1.69 -6.03 3.52
CA ASN A 59 -3.00 -5.72 4.10
C ASN A 59 -3.01 -4.38 4.85
N GLU A 60 -1.86 -3.85 5.21
CA GLU A 60 -1.68 -2.63 6.00
C GLU A 60 -1.69 -1.35 5.21
N ILE A 61 -1.69 -1.39 3.89
CA ILE A 61 -1.94 -0.20 3.07
C ILE A 61 -3.25 0.47 3.50
N THR A 62 -4.12 -0.30 4.16
CA THR A 62 -5.39 0.18 4.71
C THR A 62 -5.37 0.50 6.21
N HIS A 63 -4.28 0.18 6.94
CA HIS A 63 -4.24 0.38 8.40
C HIS A 63 -3.37 1.59 8.80
N PRO A 64 -3.99 2.74 9.17
CA PRO A 64 -3.26 3.98 9.47
C PRO A 64 -2.22 3.87 10.59
N GLY A 65 -2.32 2.85 11.45
CA GLY A 65 -1.45 2.70 12.62
C GLY A 65 -0.06 2.16 12.33
N LEU A 66 0.08 1.33 11.26
CA LEU A 66 1.34 0.64 10.96
C LEU A 66 2.17 1.38 9.90
N THR A 67 1.50 2.16 9.07
CA THR A 67 2.10 2.98 8.03
C THR A 67 2.45 4.40 8.51
N ARG A 68 2.01 4.79 9.69
CA ARG A 68 2.37 6.10 10.26
C ARG A 68 3.85 6.15 10.55
N ILE A 69 4.56 6.99 9.80
CA ILE A 69 5.85 7.52 10.21
C ILE A 69 5.60 8.35 11.47
N LYS A 70 5.80 7.72 12.62
CA LYS A 70 5.69 8.42 13.91
C LYS A 70 6.94 9.28 14.10
N GLY A 71 6.74 10.60 14.02
CA GLY A 71 7.72 11.60 14.40
C GLY A 71 8.59 12.15 13.25
N THR A 72 8.94 13.41 13.39
CA THR A 72 9.81 14.19 12.49
C THR A 72 11.18 13.54 12.23
N ARG A 73 11.69 12.77 13.18
CA ARG A 73 13.02 12.13 13.10
C ARG A 73 13.08 11.01 12.06
N ARG A 74 12.02 10.21 11.92
CA ARG A 74 11.95 9.16 10.88
C ARG A 74 11.77 9.75 9.49
N LEU A 75 11.03 10.83 9.38
CA LEU A 75 10.80 11.48 8.10
C LEU A 75 12.08 12.15 7.55
N SER A 76 12.88 12.82 8.42
CA SER A 76 14.17 13.36 8.00
C SER A 76 15.15 12.27 7.57
N THR A 77 15.12 11.11 8.24
CA THR A 77 15.93 9.94 7.84
C THR A 77 15.51 9.42 6.47
N LEU A 78 14.18 9.32 6.20
CA LEU A 78 13.68 8.90 4.90
C LEU A 78 14.08 9.87 3.78
N VAL A 79 13.90 11.16 3.99
CA VAL A 79 14.31 12.19 3.02
C VAL A 79 15.82 12.17 2.80
N GLY A 80 16.62 12.03 3.86
CA GLY A 80 18.07 11.89 3.76
C GLY A 80 18.50 10.64 2.97
N SER A 81 17.80 9.52 3.13
CA SER A 81 18.06 8.31 2.33
C SER A 81 17.80 8.55 0.84
N VAL A 82 16.74 9.28 0.51
CA VAL A 82 16.43 9.65 -0.89
C VAL A 82 17.55 10.50 -1.48
N GLN A 83 17.96 11.54 -0.76
CA GLN A 83 19.05 12.43 -1.20
C GLN A 83 20.39 11.69 -1.39
N SER A 84 20.63 10.66 -0.57
CA SER A 84 21.81 9.80 -0.69
C SER A 84 21.69 8.69 -1.75
N GLY A 85 20.54 8.59 -2.44
CA GLY A 85 20.31 7.56 -3.44
C GLY A 85 20.14 6.13 -2.86
N ILE A 86 19.87 6.03 -1.56
CA ILE A 86 19.71 4.75 -0.85
C ILE A 86 18.23 4.45 -0.74
N PRO A 87 17.70 3.40 -1.44
CA PRO A 87 16.27 3.10 -1.47
C PRO A 87 15.70 2.64 -0.12
N ASN A 88 16.51 1.94 0.70
CA ASN A 88 16.17 1.57 2.07
C ASN A 88 14.72 1.04 2.19
N VAL A 89 13.95 1.58 3.14
CA VAL A 89 12.58 1.16 3.43
C VAL A 89 11.62 1.28 2.22
N PHE A 90 11.91 2.16 1.25
CA PHE A 90 11.10 2.28 0.03
C PHE A 90 11.19 1.04 -0.89
N ALA A 91 12.29 0.28 -0.82
CA ALA A 91 12.44 -0.95 -1.56
C ALA A 91 11.80 -2.17 -0.86
N GLU A 92 11.67 -2.10 0.46
CA GLU A 92 11.28 -3.23 1.28
C GLU A 92 9.79 -3.24 1.64
N ARG A 93 9.18 -2.07 1.81
CA ARG A 93 7.84 -1.94 2.41
C ARG A 93 6.95 -0.95 1.66
N PRO A 94 5.67 -1.26 1.48
CA PRO A 94 4.71 -0.28 0.95
C PRO A 94 4.63 0.95 1.84
N THR A 95 4.57 2.12 1.23
CA THR A 95 4.29 3.38 1.94
C THR A 95 2.79 3.61 2.09
N SER A 96 2.42 4.54 2.96
CA SER A 96 1.03 5.00 3.07
C SER A 96 0.86 6.34 2.38
N HIS A 97 -0.36 6.65 2.00
CA HIS A 97 -0.71 7.98 1.48
C HIS A 97 -0.17 9.13 2.36
N ALA A 98 -0.31 9.01 3.69
CA ALA A 98 0.21 10.02 4.61
C ALA A 98 1.76 10.12 4.57
N THR A 99 2.45 8.99 4.38
CA THR A 99 3.90 8.94 4.19
C THR A 99 4.28 9.61 2.87
N ASP A 100 3.61 9.28 1.79
CA ASP A 100 3.90 9.78 0.45
C ASP A 100 3.75 11.30 0.39
N VAL A 101 2.65 11.82 0.95
CA VAL A 101 2.44 13.27 1.09
C VAL A 101 3.52 13.91 1.96
N ALA A 102 3.85 13.31 3.12
CA ALA A 102 4.83 13.87 4.05
C ALA A 102 6.25 13.87 3.49
N VAL A 103 6.62 12.85 2.71
CA VAL A 103 7.89 12.79 1.98
C VAL A 103 7.88 13.81 0.84
N GLY A 104 6.86 13.77 -0.02
CA GLY A 104 6.74 14.64 -1.17
C GLY A 104 6.86 16.14 -0.83
N THR A 105 6.23 16.58 0.26
CA THR A 105 6.31 17.98 0.72
C THR A 105 7.70 18.44 1.19
N ARG A 106 8.66 17.52 1.33
CA ARG A 106 10.01 17.79 1.82
C ARG A 106 11.11 17.49 0.80
N LEU A 107 10.74 17.02 -0.38
CA LEU A 107 11.70 16.76 -1.44
C LEU A 107 12.20 18.07 -2.02
N ASP A 108 13.51 18.13 -2.18
CA ASP A 108 14.16 19.07 -3.07
C ASP A 108 14.17 18.56 -4.52
N PRO A 109 14.62 19.33 -5.50
CA PRO A 109 14.68 18.89 -6.90
C PRO A 109 15.51 17.62 -7.12
N ASP A 110 16.56 17.38 -6.31
CA ASP A 110 17.40 16.18 -6.40
C ASP A 110 16.63 14.95 -5.92
N GLY A 111 15.90 15.07 -4.82
CA GLY A 111 15.03 14.03 -4.31
C GLY A 111 13.90 13.66 -5.30
N VAL A 112 13.32 14.65 -5.98
CA VAL A 112 12.34 14.40 -7.05
C VAL A 112 12.99 13.62 -8.21
N ARG A 113 14.19 14.03 -8.65
CA ARG A 113 14.93 13.29 -9.69
C ARG A 113 15.26 11.87 -9.27
N GLN A 114 15.59 11.66 -8.01
CA GLN A 114 15.86 10.33 -7.48
C GLN A 114 14.60 9.44 -7.50
N PHE A 115 13.45 9.96 -7.09
CA PHE A 115 12.18 9.22 -7.18
C PHE A 115 11.77 8.95 -8.63
N LEU A 116 11.98 9.88 -9.55
CA LEU A 116 11.76 9.67 -10.99
C LEU A 116 12.60 8.48 -11.50
N ARG A 117 13.86 8.40 -11.11
CA ARG A 117 14.74 7.28 -11.46
C ARG A 117 14.22 5.97 -10.83
N TRP A 118 13.92 5.96 -9.54
CA TRP A 118 13.42 4.76 -8.88
C TRP A 118 12.08 4.28 -9.40
N MET A 119 11.22 5.17 -9.85
CA MET A 119 9.94 4.82 -10.42
C MET A 119 10.08 3.99 -11.71
N THR A 120 11.12 4.23 -12.49
CA THR A 120 11.36 3.55 -13.77
C THR A 120 12.40 2.43 -13.68
N GLU A 121 13.47 2.64 -12.90
CA GLU A 121 14.64 1.78 -12.86
C GLU A 121 14.78 1.01 -11.53
N GLY A 122 13.88 1.22 -10.58
CA GLY A 122 13.95 0.57 -9.26
C GLY A 122 13.93 -0.96 -9.36
N GLU A 123 14.86 -1.62 -8.67
CA GLU A 123 15.04 -3.08 -8.73
C GLU A 123 13.79 -3.84 -8.29
N THR A 124 13.09 -3.35 -7.27
CA THR A 124 11.88 -4.00 -6.77
C THR A 124 10.61 -3.29 -7.23
N ALA A 125 9.55 -4.06 -7.46
CA ALA A 125 8.23 -3.49 -7.76
C ALA A 125 7.74 -2.58 -6.61
N THR A 126 8.08 -2.90 -5.37
CA THR A 126 7.77 -2.08 -4.19
C THR A 126 8.42 -0.70 -4.30
N LEU A 127 9.71 -0.64 -4.66
CA LEU A 127 10.42 0.63 -4.85
C LEU A 127 9.79 1.48 -5.95
N ARG A 128 9.49 0.86 -7.10
CA ARG A 128 8.86 1.57 -8.22
C ARG A 128 7.47 2.08 -7.85
N THR A 129 6.66 1.25 -7.19
CA THR A 129 5.30 1.63 -6.74
C THR A 129 5.35 2.76 -5.72
N ASN A 130 6.19 2.66 -4.68
CA ASN A 130 6.33 3.70 -3.67
C ASN A 130 6.81 5.02 -4.26
N SER A 131 7.75 4.96 -5.19
CA SER A 131 8.25 6.14 -5.90
C SER A 131 7.17 6.80 -6.73
N LEU A 132 6.39 6.01 -7.46
CA LEU A 132 5.22 6.48 -8.19
C LEU A 132 4.22 7.15 -7.24
N SER A 133 3.88 6.50 -6.12
CA SER A 133 2.90 7.02 -5.16
C SER A 133 3.34 8.36 -4.55
N VAL A 134 4.62 8.55 -4.24
CA VAL A 134 5.15 9.85 -3.79
C VAL A 134 5.03 10.92 -4.89
N LEU A 135 5.47 10.61 -6.12
CA LEU A 135 5.42 11.55 -7.24
C LEU A 135 4.00 11.92 -7.65
N ALA A 136 3.06 10.99 -7.50
CA ALA A 136 1.64 11.22 -7.80
C ALA A 136 0.99 12.27 -6.90
N LYS A 137 1.56 12.56 -5.72
CA LYS A 137 1.10 13.59 -4.77
C LYS A 137 1.76 14.94 -5.03
N LEU A 138 2.76 15.01 -5.90
CA LEU A 138 3.44 16.25 -6.22
C LEU A 138 2.67 17.04 -7.29
N PRO A 139 2.60 18.36 -7.18
CA PRO A 139 2.04 19.19 -8.22
C PRO A 139 2.92 19.18 -9.48
N GLY A 140 2.32 19.48 -10.61
CA GLY A 140 3.04 19.68 -11.87
C GLY A 140 2.64 18.68 -12.95
N LYS A 141 2.48 19.20 -14.17
CA LYS A 141 2.05 18.44 -15.33
C LYS A 141 3.06 17.36 -15.73
N GLU A 142 4.34 17.66 -15.64
CA GLU A 142 5.41 16.74 -16.02
C GLU A 142 5.43 15.51 -15.10
N ASN A 143 5.37 15.70 -13.78
CA ASN A 143 5.29 14.59 -12.82
C ASN A 143 4.05 13.73 -13.09
N ALA A 144 2.91 14.36 -13.31
CA ALA A 144 1.66 13.67 -13.60
C ALA A 144 1.75 12.83 -14.90
N GLN A 145 2.36 13.37 -15.97
CA GLN A 145 2.54 12.64 -17.22
C GLN A 145 3.43 11.42 -17.04
N ARG A 146 4.54 11.54 -16.30
CA ARG A 146 5.45 10.42 -16.03
C ARG A 146 4.79 9.34 -15.18
N VAL A 147 4.00 9.71 -14.17
CA VAL A 147 3.22 8.77 -13.35
C VAL A 147 2.24 7.99 -14.24
N VAL A 148 1.50 8.67 -15.10
CA VAL A 148 0.55 8.03 -16.04
C VAL A 148 1.30 7.09 -16.98
N GLN A 149 2.42 7.52 -17.54
CA GLN A 149 3.23 6.70 -18.43
C GLN A 149 3.64 5.37 -17.76
N VAL A 150 4.16 5.41 -16.53
CA VAL A 150 4.56 4.19 -15.80
C VAL A 150 3.35 3.30 -15.52
N LEU A 151 2.19 3.86 -15.13
CA LEU A 151 0.97 3.08 -14.93
C LEU A 151 0.48 2.39 -16.21
N GLU A 152 0.78 2.94 -17.38
CA GLU A 152 0.44 2.32 -18.67
C GLU A 152 1.48 1.29 -19.14
N GLU A 153 2.75 1.51 -18.85
CA GLU A 153 3.86 0.70 -19.36
C GLU A 153 4.29 -0.43 -18.40
N ASP A 154 4.22 -0.24 -17.07
CA ASP A 154 4.59 -1.25 -16.07
C ASP A 154 3.36 -1.99 -15.51
N PRO A 155 3.06 -3.20 -16.01
CA PRO A 155 1.87 -3.94 -15.57
C PRO A 155 1.95 -4.40 -14.11
N VAL A 156 3.16 -4.56 -13.55
CA VAL A 156 3.34 -4.96 -12.16
C VAL A 156 3.03 -3.80 -11.23
N VAL A 157 3.59 -2.62 -11.51
CA VAL A 157 3.29 -1.38 -10.75
C VAL A 157 1.82 -1.05 -10.86
N ARG A 158 1.26 -1.06 -12.06
CA ARG A 158 -0.19 -0.84 -12.29
C ARG A 158 -1.05 -1.76 -11.43
N ARG A 159 -0.77 -3.06 -11.44
CA ARG A 159 -1.49 -4.05 -10.65
C ARG A 159 -1.42 -3.76 -9.16
N LEU A 160 -0.26 -3.39 -8.65
CA LEU A 160 -0.07 -3.06 -7.23
C LEU A 160 -0.83 -1.78 -6.83
N CYS A 161 -0.77 -0.73 -7.65
CA CYS A 161 -1.54 0.51 -7.43
C CYS A 161 -3.05 0.24 -7.44
N LEU A 162 -3.56 -0.50 -8.43
CA LEU A 162 -4.97 -0.89 -8.48
C LEU A 162 -5.39 -1.71 -7.26
N ALA A 163 -4.59 -2.69 -6.84
CA ALA A 163 -4.89 -3.50 -5.67
C ALA A 163 -4.91 -2.65 -4.39
N ALA A 164 -3.97 -1.71 -4.24
CA ALA A 164 -3.94 -0.78 -3.12
C ALA A 164 -5.21 0.06 -3.04
N ASP A 165 -5.63 0.64 -4.17
CA ASP A 165 -6.85 1.45 -4.24
C ASP A 165 -8.11 0.62 -4.00
N ILE A 166 -8.23 -0.56 -4.61
CA ILE A 166 -9.37 -1.47 -4.41
C ILE A 166 -9.50 -1.81 -2.93
N SER A 167 -8.40 -2.23 -2.29
CA SER A 167 -8.38 -2.56 -0.86
C SER A 167 -8.79 -1.37 0.00
N ARG A 168 -8.21 -0.19 -0.23
CA ARG A 168 -8.53 1.06 0.47
C ARG A 168 -9.99 1.47 0.29
N LEU A 169 -10.49 1.44 -0.94
CA LEU A 169 -11.84 1.90 -1.27
C LEU A 169 -12.94 0.97 -0.74
N THR A 170 -12.72 -0.33 -0.76
CA THR A 170 -13.76 -1.32 -0.50
C THR A 170 -13.54 -2.15 0.75
N GLN A 171 -12.39 -1.98 1.40
CA GLN A 171 -12.00 -2.69 2.63
C GLN A 171 -11.94 -4.23 2.43
N VAL A 172 -11.64 -4.68 1.23
CA VAL A 172 -11.32 -6.08 0.98
C VAL A 172 -9.87 -6.37 1.37
N ASP A 173 -9.60 -7.64 1.68
CA ASP A 173 -8.23 -8.08 1.98
C ASP A 173 -7.32 -7.98 0.75
N TRP A 174 -6.01 -7.99 0.99
CA TRP A 174 -5.03 -7.79 -0.07
C TRP A 174 -5.06 -8.87 -1.17
N ARG A 175 -5.29 -10.13 -0.80
CA ARG A 175 -5.39 -11.23 -1.77
C ARG A 175 -6.59 -11.03 -2.70
N THR A 176 -7.73 -10.67 -2.12
CA THR A 176 -8.93 -10.31 -2.89
C THR A 176 -8.67 -9.09 -3.77
N ALA A 177 -8.01 -8.05 -3.24
CA ALA A 177 -7.69 -6.85 -4.01
C ALA A 177 -6.77 -7.15 -5.22
N LEU A 178 -5.74 -7.99 -5.05
CA LEU A 178 -4.87 -8.42 -6.14
C LEU A 178 -5.63 -9.19 -7.23
N ARG A 179 -6.50 -10.11 -6.84
CA ARG A 179 -7.32 -10.88 -7.78
C ARG A 179 -8.28 -9.96 -8.55
N VAL A 180 -8.89 -9.01 -7.85
CA VAL A 180 -9.78 -8.02 -8.47
C VAL A 180 -9.01 -7.04 -9.37
N ALA A 181 -7.77 -6.71 -9.06
CA ALA A 181 -6.95 -5.89 -9.92
C ALA A 181 -6.67 -6.56 -11.29
N ASP A 182 -6.63 -7.90 -11.32
CA ASP A 182 -6.49 -8.68 -12.54
C ASP A 182 -7.83 -8.82 -13.31
N ASP A 183 -8.96 -8.81 -12.58
CA ASP A 183 -10.32 -8.95 -13.14
C ASP A 183 -11.31 -8.10 -12.33
N LEU A 184 -11.43 -6.83 -12.69
CA LEU A 184 -12.26 -5.85 -11.98
C LEU A 184 -13.72 -6.27 -11.82
N PRO A 185 -14.39 -6.89 -12.84
CA PRO A 185 -15.73 -7.46 -12.69
C PRO A 185 -15.89 -8.51 -11.60
N SER A 186 -14.81 -9.20 -11.20
CA SER A 186 -14.84 -10.22 -10.14
C SER A 186 -14.97 -9.65 -8.71
N HIS A 187 -15.03 -8.33 -8.56
CA HIS A 187 -15.22 -7.70 -7.25
C HIS A 187 -16.55 -8.13 -6.63
N PRO A 188 -16.60 -8.48 -5.32
CA PRO A 188 -17.84 -8.90 -4.64
C PRO A 188 -18.99 -7.88 -4.74
N ASN A 189 -18.67 -6.60 -4.94
CA ASN A 189 -19.65 -5.54 -5.16
C ASN A 189 -19.09 -4.52 -6.19
N PRO A 190 -19.19 -4.82 -7.50
CA PRO A 190 -18.60 -3.99 -8.55
C PRO A 190 -19.26 -2.60 -8.62
N THR A 191 -20.55 -2.49 -8.33
CA THR A 191 -21.26 -1.20 -8.27
C THR A 191 -20.74 -0.29 -7.17
N LYS A 192 -20.44 -0.85 -5.99
CA LYS A 192 -19.81 -0.09 -4.90
C LYS A 192 -18.41 0.38 -5.29
N LEU A 193 -17.62 -0.49 -5.92
CA LEU A 193 -16.29 -0.15 -6.41
C LEU A 193 -16.39 0.97 -7.45
N ALA A 194 -17.25 0.86 -8.45
CA ALA A 194 -17.44 1.88 -9.49
C ALA A 194 -17.84 3.25 -8.90
N ARG A 195 -18.76 3.27 -7.94
CA ARG A 195 -19.16 4.51 -7.26
C ARG A 195 -18.01 5.19 -6.53
N LYS A 196 -17.13 4.39 -5.91
CA LYS A 196 -15.94 4.91 -5.24
C LYS A 196 -14.86 5.34 -6.22
N ALA A 197 -14.61 4.54 -7.26
CA ALA A 197 -13.70 4.87 -8.35
C ALA A 197 -14.05 6.20 -9.05
N ALA A 198 -15.35 6.50 -9.19
CA ALA A 198 -15.80 7.78 -9.75
C ALA A 198 -15.35 9.00 -8.94
N LYS A 199 -15.27 8.86 -7.61
CA LYS A 199 -14.74 9.93 -6.75
C LYS A 199 -13.23 10.09 -6.88
N GLU A 200 -12.51 8.97 -6.98
CA GLU A 200 -11.05 9.00 -7.17
C GLU A 200 -10.66 9.57 -8.53
N ALA A 201 -11.43 9.26 -9.58
CA ALA A 201 -11.18 9.74 -10.93
C ALA A 201 -11.16 11.28 -11.07
N VAL A 202 -11.74 12.00 -10.12
CA VAL A 202 -11.77 13.47 -10.09
C VAL A 202 -10.95 14.07 -8.95
N ASP A 203 -10.08 13.29 -8.27
CA ASP A 203 -9.23 13.80 -7.20
C ASP A 203 -8.22 14.83 -7.76
N PRO A 204 -8.22 16.10 -7.30
CA PRO A 204 -7.33 17.11 -7.83
C PRO A 204 -5.88 16.99 -7.36
N LYS A 205 -5.62 16.20 -6.31
CA LYS A 205 -4.34 16.17 -5.58
C LYS A 205 -3.52 14.91 -5.80
N ASP A 206 -4.13 13.88 -6.38
CA ASP A 206 -3.52 12.56 -6.51
C ASP A 206 -3.67 12.01 -7.92
N THR A 207 -2.57 12.02 -8.67
CA THR A 207 -2.55 11.56 -10.06
C THR A 207 -2.75 10.04 -10.15
N GLU A 208 -2.18 9.27 -9.22
CA GLU A 208 -2.36 7.82 -9.15
C GLU A 208 -3.83 7.47 -8.93
N SER A 209 -4.46 8.09 -7.92
CA SER A 209 -5.89 7.87 -7.63
C SER A 209 -6.78 8.23 -8.82
N ARG A 210 -6.52 9.36 -9.50
CA ARG A 210 -7.26 9.72 -10.72
C ARG A 210 -7.17 8.66 -11.80
N TRP A 211 -5.94 8.23 -12.08
CA TRP A 211 -5.70 7.22 -13.10
C TRP A 211 -6.34 5.88 -12.75
N CYS A 212 -6.13 5.38 -11.54
CA CYS A 212 -6.72 4.13 -11.05
C CYS A 212 -8.26 4.21 -11.07
N GLY A 213 -8.84 5.32 -10.63
CA GLY A 213 -10.29 5.55 -10.67
C GLY A 213 -10.84 5.49 -12.10
N ALA A 214 -10.21 6.19 -13.05
CA ALA A 214 -10.60 6.19 -14.45
C ALA A 214 -10.43 4.80 -15.09
N TYR A 215 -9.33 4.12 -14.80
CA TYR A 215 -9.07 2.76 -15.26
C TYR A 215 -10.16 1.78 -14.77
N MET A 216 -10.45 1.79 -13.47
CA MET A 216 -11.51 0.95 -12.89
C MET A 216 -12.86 1.23 -13.52
N LEU A 217 -13.24 2.49 -13.70
CA LEU A 217 -14.52 2.86 -14.32
C LEU A 217 -14.63 2.31 -15.74
N ARG A 218 -13.59 2.46 -16.56
CA ARG A 218 -13.58 1.93 -17.93
C ARG A 218 -13.85 0.43 -17.98
N HIS A 219 -13.30 -0.34 -17.05
CA HIS A 219 -13.43 -1.80 -17.02
C HIS A 219 -14.68 -2.31 -16.28
N LEU A 220 -15.27 -1.49 -15.42
CA LEU A 220 -16.52 -1.82 -14.71
C LEU A 220 -17.78 -1.39 -15.47
N ALA A 221 -17.68 -0.48 -16.43
CA ALA A 221 -18.83 0.04 -17.17
C ALA A 221 -19.73 -1.06 -17.78
N PRO A 222 -19.20 -2.14 -18.38
CA PRO A 222 -20.02 -3.23 -18.95
C PRO A 222 -20.86 -4.00 -17.92
N VAL A 223 -20.48 -3.97 -16.65
CA VAL A 223 -21.12 -4.75 -15.58
C VAL A 223 -22.13 -3.93 -14.79
N VAL A 224 -21.90 -2.62 -14.68
CA VAL A 224 -22.72 -1.70 -13.87
C VAL A 224 -23.87 -1.10 -14.68
N GLY A 225 -23.80 -1.14 -16.00
CA GLY A 225 -24.83 -0.63 -16.92
C GLY A 225 -25.91 -1.65 -17.31
N ARG A 226 -25.90 -2.83 -16.70
CA ARG A 226 -26.96 -3.84 -16.82
C ARG A 226 -27.84 -3.82 -15.60
#